data_0de6423e9bac84e33aefeb80243be41b
#
_entry.id   0de6423e9bac84e33aefeb80243be41b
#
_cell.length_a   1.000
_cell.length_b   1.000
_cell.length_c   1.000
_cell.angle_alpha   90.00
_cell.angle_beta   90.00
_cell.angle_gamma   90.00
#
_symmetry.space_group_name_H-M   'P 1'
#
loop_
_entity.id
_entity.type
_entity.pdbx_description
1 polymer ?
#
loop_
_entity_poly.entity_id
_entity_poly.type
_entity_poly.pdbx_seq_one_letter_code
_entity_poly.pdbx_strand_id
1 'polypeptide(L)'
;MNVNQIASAIINDLFSGNLVSLSNRSMISQDQIEDEVLETRSAVIKDWYLKNMLNLSDMMVAINCIEVDCKDQNKCSCMSSLANAKMAKHFEIPQLMPGLGADALMFVGCTDRSNAFKVYYNLEAIKYQQHYQKYRKRPNLKPFVYIEKTPNENGMYDGWIFNAPLVHYIAVIGIFKDPRQLEQYNCCNDIDYLEMGAISNEIKNRILQKKIQLYRTPAPPAAPVV
;
A
#
# COMPACT_ATOMS: atom_id res chain seq x y z
N MET A 1 1.85 17.35 0.74
CA MET A 1 3.29 17.23 0.37
C MET A 1 3.50 15.80 -0.12
N ASN A 2 4.26 15.60 -1.18
CA ASN A 2 4.66 14.25 -1.62
C ASN A 2 5.91 13.76 -0.85
N VAL A 3 6.26 12.48 -1.00
CA VAL A 3 7.40 11.85 -0.30
C VAL A 3 8.71 12.62 -0.51
N ASN A 4 9.00 13.02 -1.76
CA ASN A 4 10.21 13.74 -2.13
C ASN A 4 10.28 15.13 -1.48
N GLN A 5 9.15 15.83 -1.35
CA GLN A 5 9.08 17.13 -0.68
C GLN A 5 9.34 17.00 0.83
N ILE A 6 8.84 15.93 1.46
CA ILE A 6 9.09 15.66 2.88
C ILE A 6 10.56 15.33 3.08
N ALA A 7 11.13 14.43 2.26
CA ALA A 7 12.54 14.06 2.33
C ALA A 7 13.46 15.28 2.15
N SER A 8 13.20 16.12 1.14
CA SER A 8 13.96 17.34 0.90
C SER A 8 13.85 18.34 2.07
N ALA A 9 12.67 18.47 2.68
CA ALA A 9 12.49 19.33 3.86
C ALA A 9 13.29 18.81 5.06
N ILE A 10 13.31 17.48 5.28
CA ILE A 10 14.09 16.85 6.35
C ILE A 10 15.59 17.09 6.13
N ILE A 11 16.10 16.89 4.91
CA ILE A 11 17.50 17.12 4.57
C ILE A 11 17.87 18.59 4.81
N ASN A 12 17.04 19.50 4.35
CA ASN A 12 17.27 20.94 4.55
C ASN A 12 17.33 21.30 6.05
N ASP A 13 16.42 20.77 6.86
CA ASP A 13 16.41 21.06 8.30
C ASP A 13 17.63 20.46 9.02
N LEU A 14 18.08 19.27 8.63
CA LEU A 14 19.28 18.65 9.20
C LEU A 14 20.54 19.49 8.95
N PHE A 15 20.67 20.09 7.76
CA PHE A 15 21.89 20.81 7.36
C PHE A 15 21.81 22.31 7.56
N SER A 16 20.66 22.97 7.35
CA SER A 16 20.50 24.41 7.59
C SER A 16 20.47 24.76 9.08
N GLY A 17 19.98 23.86 9.91
CA GLY A 17 19.93 24.00 11.36
C GLY A 17 21.25 23.68 12.09
N ASN A 18 22.35 23.37 11.37
CA ASN A 18 23.61 22.87 11.95
C ASN A 18 23.41 21.65 12.90
N LEU A 19 22.33 20.90 12.69
CA LEU A 19 21.99 19.73 13.51
C LEU A 19 22.94 18.55 13.26
N VAL A 20 23.51 18.50 12.05
CA VAL A 20 24.47 17.49 11.60
C VAL A 20 25.66 18.21 10.96
N SER A 21 26.88 17.76 11.26
CA SER A 21 28.09 18.34 10.65
C SER A 21 28.11 18.12 9.14
N LEU A 22 28.65 19.08 8.39
CA LEU A 22 28.78 18.99 6.93
C LEU A 22 29.60 17.78 6.47
N SER A 23 30.48 17.25 7.33
CA SER A 23 31.24 16.02 7.06
C SER A 23 30.37 14.77 6.92
N ASN A 24 29.19 14.77 7.53
CA ASN A 24 28.24 13.66 7.46
C ASN A 24 27.24 13.79 6.29
N ARG A 25 27.30 14.88 5.52
CA ARG A 25 26.38 15.14 4.39
C ARG A 25 26.47 14.06 3.31
N SER A 26 27.66 13.53 3.06
CA SER A 26 27.88 12.46 2.08
C SER A 26 27.32 11.09 2.53
N MET A 27 26.98 10.94 3.80
CA MET A 27 26.43 9.69 4.35
C MET A 27 24.89 9.64 4.32
N ILE A 28 24.22 10.73 4.00
CA ILE A 28 22.76 10.82 3.98
C ILE A 28 22.33 11.00 2.52
N SER A 29 21.85 9.93 1.89
CA SER A 29 21.26 10.01 0.55
C SER A 29 19.78 10.37 0.64
N GLN A 30 19.27 11.01 -0.42
CA GLN A 30 17.85 11.34 -0.52
C GLN A 30 17.01 10.07 -0.53
N ASP A 31 17.41 9.04 -1.26
CA ASP A 31 16.69 7.78 -1.36
C ASP A 31 16.53 7.10 0.01
N GLN A 32 17.58 7.14 0.85
CA GLN A 32 17.49 6.61 2.22
C GLN A 32 16.48 7.36 3.07
N ILE A 33 16.41 8.69 2.92
CA ILE A 33 15.41 9.47 3.65
C ILE A 33 14.01 9.22 3.11
N GLU A 34 13.84 9.04 1.81
CA GLU A 34 12.55 8.69 1.22
C GLU A 34 12.02 7.34 1.73
N ASP A 35 12.85 6.33 1.79
CA ASP A 35 12.48 5.02 2.36
C ASP A 35 12.13 5.14 3.85
N GLU A 36 12.90 5.93 4.60
CA GLU A 36 12.62 6.19 6.02
C GLU A 36 11.31 6.98 6.22
N VAL A 37 10.97 7.88 5.29
CA VAL A 37 9.67 8.58 5.25
C VAL A 37 8.54 7.59 5.08
N LEU A 38 8.64 6.61 4.17
CA LEU A 38 7.61 5.60 3.92
C LEU A 38 7.40 4.67 5.12
N GLU A 39 8.49 4.23 5.76
CA GLU A 39 8.41 3.41 6.97
C GLU A 39 7.77 4.18 8.12
N THR A 40 8.23 5.42 8.36
CA THR A 40 7.70 6.28 9.42
C THR A 40 6.25 6.65 9.16
N ARG A 41 5.86 6.90 7.91
CA ARG A 41 4.47 7.11 7.49
C ARG A 41 3.58 5.94 7.90
N SER A 42 4.02 4.73 7.60
CA SER A 42 3.26 3.52 7.95
C SER A 42 3.08 3.39 9.46
N ALA A 43 4.11 3.71 10.25
CA ALA A 43 4.05 3.68 11.71
C ALA A 43 3.12 4.77 12.27
N VAL A 44 3.18 6.01 11.75
CA VAL A 44 2.34 7.13 12.20
C VAL A 44 0.87 6.85 11.91
N ILE A 45 0.54 6.41 10.71
CA ILE A 45 -0.84 6.09 10.32
C ILE A 45 -1.41 4.99 11.22
N LYS A 46 -0.64 3.93 11.46
CA LYS A 46 -1.04 2.85 12.35
C LYS A 46 -1.25 3.33 13.79
N ASP A 47 -0.33 4.12 14.33
CA ASP A 47 -0.44 4.68 15.68
C ASP A 47 -1.69 5.54 15.84
N TRP A 48 -1.96 6.41 14.87
CA TRP A 48 -3.10 7.31 14.91
C TRP A 48 -4.42 6.58 14.72
N TYR A 49 -4.44 5.56 13.86
CA TYR A 49 -5.60 4.68 13.72
C TYR A 49 -5.93 3.96 15.03
N LEU A 50 -4.94 3.34 15.67
CA LEU A 50 -5.14 2.63 16.94
C LEU A 50 -5.59 3.55 18.09
N LYS A 51 -5.22 4.84 18.02
CA LYS A 51 -5.63 5.86 18.98
C LYS A 51 -6.97 6.54 18.63
N ASN A 52 -7.65 6.11 17.57
CA ASN A 52 -8.84 6.75 17.01
C ASN A 52 -8.65 8.25 16.68
N MET A 53 -7.44 8.65 16.33
CA MET A 53 -7.10 10.03 15.97
C MET A 53 -7.16 10.27 14.46
N LEU A 54 -7.36 9.23 13.66
CA LEU A 54 -7.34 9.28 12.20
C LEU A 54 -8.65 8.72 11.64
N ASN A 55 -9.31 9.54 10.80
CA ASN A 55 -10.36 9.05 9.93
C ASN A 55 -9.72 8.47 8.66
N LEU A 56 -9.81 7.16 8.47
CA LEU A 56 -9.18 6.49 7.32
C LEU A 56 -9.71 6.99 5.98
N SER A 57 -10.96 7.45 5.92
CA SER A 57 -11.56 7.96 4.67
C SER A 57 -10.79 9.14 4.08
N ASP A 58 -10.15 9.94 4.92
CA ASP A 58 -9.42 11.14 4.49
C ASP A 58 -8.05 10.81 3.86
N MET A 59 -7.61 9.55 4.01
CA MET A 59 -6.34 9.05 3.47
C MET A 59 -6.53 8.06 2.32
N MET A 60 -7.76 7.74 1.98
CA MET A 60 -8.04 6.78 0.93
C MET A 60 -7.83 7.40 -0.44
N VAL A 61 -7.12 6.67 -1.28
CA VAL A 61 -6.86 7.03 -2.67
C VAL A 61 -7.66 6.10 -3.58
N ALA A 62 -8.27 6.68 -4.61
CA ALA A 62 -9.01 5.94 -5.62
C ALA A 62 -8.16 5.73 -6.87
N ILE A 63 -8.01 4.48 -7.28
CA ILE A 63 -7.45 4.08 -8.57
C ILE A 63 -8.61 3.61 -9.43
N ASN A 64 -8.91 4.32 -10.53
CA ASN A 64 -10.16 4.11 -11.28
C ASN A 64 -10.01 3.27 -12.56
N CYS A 65 -8.81 2.81 -12.91
CA CYS A 65 -8.57 2.18 -14.21
C CYS A 65 -7.54 1.06 -14.15
N ILE A 66 -7.69 0.19 -13.17
CA ILE A 66 -6.87 -1.01 -13.12
C ILE A 66 -7.36 -1.96 -14.19
N GLU A 67 -6.50 -2.31 -15.13
CA GLU A 67 -6.80 -3.28 -16.17
C GLU A 67 -6.88 -4.69 -15.59
N VAL A 68 -7.81 -5.47 -16.12
CA VAL A 68 -8.09 -6.83 -15.67
C VAL A 68 -7.85 -7.79 -16.82
N ASP A 69 -6.82 -8.60 -16.68
CA ASP A 69 -6.36 -9.53 -17.71
C ASP A 69 -6.81 -10.96 -17.48
N CYS A 70 -6.97 -11.70 -18.58
CA CYS A 70 -7.09 -13.16 -18.55
C CYS A 70 -5.69 -13.79 -18.49
N LYS A 71 -4.94 -13.60 -17.39
CA LYS A 71 -3.65 -14.29 -17.22
C LYS A 71 -3.84 -15.79 -17.12
N ASP A 72 -2.87 -16.53 -17.66
CA ASP A 72 -2.85 -17.99 -17.61
C ASP A 72 -2.74 -18.46 -16.15
N GLN A 73 -3.86 -18.98 -15.64
CA GLN A 73 -4.05 -19.36 -14.24
C GLN A 73 -3.16 -20.53 -13.80
N ASN A 74 -2.54 -21.22 -14.76
CA ASN A 74 -1.60 -22.30 -14.49
C ASN A 74 -0.29 -21.82 -13.87
N LYS A 75 -0.02 -20.50 -13.90
CA LYS A 75 1.18 -19.91 -13.30
C LYS A 75 1.05 -19.66 -11.79
N CYS A 76 -0.16 -19.61 -11.26
CA CYS A 76 -0.38 -19.48 -9.81
C CYS A 76 -0.78 -20.84 -9.22
N SER A 77 0.14 -21.48 -8.49
CA SER A 77 -0.10 -22.79 -7.86
C SER A 77 -1.26 -22.77 -6.86
N CYS A 78 -1.55 -21.63 -6.26
CA CYS A 78 -2.66 -21.44 -5.33
C CYS A 78 -4.03 -21.47 -6.04
N MET A 79 -4.09 -21.03 -7.31
CA MET A 79 -5.33 -20.97 -8.09
C MET A 79 -5.71 -22.29 -8.73
N SER A 80 -4.75 -23.18 -8.97
CA SER A 80 -5.01 -24.51 -9.60
C SER A 80 -5.97 -25.39 -8.78
N SER A 81 -6.09 -25.13 -7.48
CA SER A 81 -6.99 -25.85 -6.57
C SER A 81 -8.44 -25.37 -6.61
N LEU A 82 -8.75 -24.28 -7.33
CA LEU A 82 -10.09 -23.71 -7.39
C LEU A 82 -10.87 -24.24 -8.59
N ALA A 83 -12.07 -24.77 -8.36
CA ALA A 83 -12.89 -25.45 -9.37
C ALA A 83 -13.27 -24.58 -10.59
N ASN A 84 -13.34 -23.26 -10.43
CA ASN A 84 -13.71 -22.29 -11.48
C ASN A 84 -12.57 -21.30 -11.79
N ALA A 85 -11.34 -21.68 -11.55
CA ALA A 85 -10.19 -20.81 -11.78
C ALA A 85 -10.10 -20.33 -13.25
N LYS A 86 -10.53 -21.15 -14.20
CA LYS A 86 -10.53 -20.83 -15.64
C LYS A 86 -11.34 -19.58 -16.03
N MET A 87 -12.23 -19.12 -15.15
CA MET A 87 -13.09 -17.94 -15.37
C MET A 87 -12.63 -16.73 -14.52
N ALA A 88 -11.54 -16.87 -13.78
CA ALA A 88 -11.01 -15.75 -13.00
C ALA A 88 -10.16 -14.83 -13.88
N LYS A 89 -10.29 -13.54 -13.66
CA LYS A 89 -9.44 -12.50 -14.26
C LYS A 89 -8.46 -11.99 -13.23
N HIS A 90 -7.26 -11.67 -13.68
CA HIS A 90 -6.16 -11.19 -12.84
C HIS A 90 -6.02 -9.67 -12.91
N PHE A 91 -5.59 -9.06 -11.83
CA PHE A 91 -5.15 -7.67 -11.75
C PHE A 91 -4.07 -7.53 -10.69
N GLU A 92 -3.32 -6.44 -10.76
CA GLU A 92 -2.31 -6.10 -9.76
C GLU A 92 -2.67 -4.77 -9.09
N ILE A 93 -2.43 -4.67 -7.78
CA ILE A 93 -2.59 -3.42 -7.03
C ILE A 93 -1.35 -3.15 -6.18
N PRO A 94 -1.04 -1.87 -5.89
CA PRO A 94 0.00 -1.53 -4.93
C PRO A 94 -0.26 -2.16 -3.57
N GLN A 95 0.80 -2.41 -2.83
CA GLN A 95 0.66 -2.95 -1.47
C GLN A 95 -0.23 -2.06 -0.61
N LEU A 96 -1.21 -2.67 0.03
CA LEU A 96 -2.03 -1.99 1.02
C LEU A 96 -1.21 -1.67 2.28
N MET A 97 -1.60 -0.62 2.99
CA MET A 97 -0.95 -0.21 4.22
C MET A 97 -0.93 -1.34 5.25
N PRO A 98 0.25 -1.78 5.72
CA PRO A 98 0.36 -2.86 6.68
C PRO A 98 -0.17 -2.42 8.06
N GLY A 99 -0.83 -3.35 8.74
CA GLY A 99 -1.35 -3.12 10.09
C GLY A 99 -2.76 -2.57 10.18
N LEU A 100 -3.37 -2.15 9.07
CA LEU A 100 -4.79 -1.77 9.01
C LEU A 100 -5.70 -2.95 8.64
N GLY A 101 -5.12 -4.07 8.20
CA GLY A 101 -5.90 -5.25 7.84
C GLY A 101 -6.87 -5.00 6.68
N ALA A 102 -8.13 -5.39 6.87
CA ALA A 102 -9.18 -5.18 5.89
C ALA A 102 -9.56 -3.70 5.72
N ASP A 103 -9.32 -2.87 6.74
CA ASP A 103 -9.71 -1.46 6.75
C ASP A 103 -8.82 -0.60 5.84
N ALA A 104 -7.66 -1.14 5.40
CA ALA A 104 -6.83 -0.51 4.38
C ALA A 104 -7.50 -0.46 3.00
N LEU A 105 -8.54 -1.27 2.77
CA LEU A 105 -9.24 -1.39 1.49
C LEU A 105 -10.74 -1.13 1.69
N MET A 106 -11.22 -0.02 1.17
CA MET A 106 -12.62 0.38 1.29
C MET A 106 -13.49 -0.18 0.16
N PHE A 107 -12.95 -0.22 -1.06
CA PHE A 107 -13.73 -0.55 -2.25
C PHE A 107 -12.90 -1.28 -3.30
N VAL A 108 -13.47 -2.31 -3.89
CA VAL A 108 -13.06 -2.91 -5.16
C VAL A 108 -14.33 -3.16 -5.96
N GLY A 109 -14.38 -2.69 -7.19
CA GLY A 109 -15.60 -2.85 -7.98
C GLY A 109 -15.50 -2.26 -9.38
N CYS A 110 -16.65 -2.03 -9.99
CA CYS A 110 -16.71 -1.40 -11.29
C CYS A 110 -16.21 0.06 -11.25
N THR A 111 -15.66 0.53 -12.37
CA THR A 111 -15.09 1.88 -12.49
C THR A 111 -16.10 3.00 -12.23
N ASP A 112 -17.39 2.77 -12.54
CA ASP A 112 -18.50 3.67 -12.24
C ASP A 112 -18.95 3.64 -10.76
N ARG A 113 -18.30 2.80 -9.94
CA ARG A 113 -18.60 2.57 -8.51
C ARG A 113 -20.03 2.09 -8.23
N SER A 114 -20.76 1.64 -9.24
CA SER A 114 -22.15 1.14 -9.09
C SER A 114 -22.21 -0.17 -8.34
N ASN A 115 -21.19 -1.02 -8.48
CA ASN A 115 -21.15 -2.36 -7.91
C ASN A 115 -19.84 -2.63 -7.20
N ALA A 116 -19.91 -2.78 -5.88
CA ALA A 116 -18.80 -3.26 -5.06
C ALA A 116 -18.70 -4.79 -5.11
N PHE A 117 -17.50 -5.31 -5.24
CA PHE A 117 -17.21 -6.73 -5.15
C PHE A 117 -16.87 -7.11 -3.71
N LYS A 118 -17.31 -8.30 -3.30
CA LYS A 118 -16.91 -8.81 -1.99
C LYS A 118 -15.47 -9.27 -2.03
N VAL A 119 -14.63 -8.75 -1.14
CA VAL A 119 -13.19 -9.04 -1.08
C VAL A 119 -12.93 -10.18 -0.08
N TYR A 120 -12.07 -11.11 -0.47
CA TYR A 120 -11.58 -12.21 0.35
C TYR A 120 -10.06 -12.20 0.36
N TYR A 121 -9.48 -12.45 1.53
CA TYR A 121 -8.03 -12.57 1.73
C TYR A 121 -7.61 -14.00 2.11
N ASN A 122 -8.53 -14.96 2.04
CA ASN A 122 -8.30 -16.34 2.41
C ASN A 122 -8.88 -17.27 1.33
N LEU A 123 -8.04 -18.15 0.79
CA LEU A 123 -8.40 -19.13 -0.22
C LEU A 123 -9.47 -20.12 0.27
N GLU A 124 -9.42 -20.51 1.54
CA GLU A 124 -10.43 -21.42 2.09
C GLU A 124 -11.82 -20.79 2.11
N ALA A 125 -11.91 -19.47 2.37
CA ALA A 125 -13.18 -18.77 2.28
C ALA A 125 -13.74 -18.77 0.85
N ILE A 126 -12.86 -18.71 -0.17
CA ILE A 126 -13.26 -18.80 -1.58
C ILE A 126 -13.74 -20.21 -1.92
N LYS A 127 -13.01 -21.25 -1.52
CA LYS A 127 -13.41 -22.65 -1.72
C LYS A 127 -14.78 -22.90 -1.11
N TYR A 128 -14.99 -22.42 0.12
CA TYR A 128 -16.29 -22.51 0.78
C TYR A 128 -17.38 -21.77 -0.01
N GLN A 129 -17.11 -20.56 -0.46
CA GLN A 129 -18.06 -19.77 -1.25
C GLN A 129 -18.43 -20.45 -2.57
N GLN A 130 -17.45 -20.99 -3.30
CA GLN A 130 -17.68 -21.73 -4.54
C GLN A 130 -18.51 -23.00 -4.30
N HIS A 131 -18.18 -23.74 -3.25
CA HIS A 131 -18.92 -24.93 -2.86
C HIS A 131 -20.38 -24.60 -2.54
N TYR A 132 -20.60 -23.57 -1.73
CA TYR A 132 -21.93 -23.10 -1.36
C TYR A 132 -22.74 -22.62 -2.57
N GLN A 133 -22.13 -21.94 -3.51
CA GLN A 133 -22.79 -21.50 -4.76
C GLN A 133 -23.21 -22.67 -5.65
N LYS A 134 -22.38 -23.71 -5.73
CA LYS A 134 -22.69 -24.92 -6.48
C LYS A 134 -23.96 -25.60 -5.99
N TYR A 135 -24.18 -25.65 -4.70
CA TYR A 135 -25.37 -26.28 -4.10
C TYR A 135 -26.65 -25.46 -4.23
N ARG A 136 -26.56 -24.14 -4.29
CA ARG A 136 -27.74 -23.28 -4.34
C ARG A 136 -28.34 -23.08 -5.73
N LYS A 137 -27.76 -23.62 -6.79
CA LYS A 137 -28.24 -23.49 -8.19
C LYS A 137 -28.70 -22.07 -8.57
N ARG A 138 -28.03 -21.04 -8.05
CA ARG A 138 -28.37 -19.64 -8.36
C ARG A 138 -27.72 -19.22 -9.66
N PRO A 139 -28.50 -18.79 -10.70
CA PRO A 139 -27.97 -18.42 -12.00
C PRO A 139 -27.13 -17.13 -11.96
N ASN A 140 -27.37 -16.25 -10.98
CA ASN A 140 -26.68 -14.95 -10.86
C ASN A 140 -25.65 -15.00 -9.73
N LEU A 141 -24.46 -15.49 -10.06
CA LEU A 141 -23.33 -15.46 -9.16
C LEU A 141 -22.80 -14.03 -9.07
N LYS A 142 -22.86 -13.45 -7.88
CA LYS A 142 -22.29 -12.10 -7.66
C LYS A 142 -20.77 -12.14 -7.84
N PRO A 143 -20.18 -11.15 -8.50
CA PRO A 143 -18.73 -11.02 -8.56
C PRO A 143 -18.11 -10.95 -7.18
N PHE A 144 -16.94 -11.54 -7.04
CA PHE A 144 -16.12 -11.42 -5.84
C PHE A 144 -14.63 -11.41 -6.20
N VAL A 145 -13.82 -10.93 -5.28
CA VAL A 145 -12.38 -10.71 -5.47
C VAL A 145 -11.62 -11.49 -4.40
N TYR A 146 -10.53 -12.09 -4.80
CA TYR A 146 -9.47 -12.57 -3.93
C TYR A 146 -8.24 -11.68 -4.09
N ILE A 147 -7.66 -11.25 -2.98
CA ILE A 147 -6.38 -10.53 -2.98
C ILE A 147 -5.38 -11.37 -2.19
N GLU A 148 -4.25 -11.67 -2.82
CA GLU A 148 -3.16 -12.39 -2.19
C GLU A 148 -2.43 -11.47 -1.22
N LYS A 149 -2.14 -11.97 -0.01
CA LYS A 149 -1.48 -11.17 1.04
C LYS A 149 0.02 -11.07 0.87
N THR A 150 0.59 -11.94 0.04
CA THR A 150 2.02 -11.96 -0.24
C THR A 150 2.28 -11.12 -1.48
N PRO A 151 3.14 -10.11 -1.43
CA PRO A 151 3.47 -9.34 -2.63
C PRO A 151 4.23 -10.23 -3.63
N ASN A 152 3.98 -9.98 -4.91
CA ASN A 152 4.70 -10.60 -6.01
C ASN A 152 6.13 -10.02 -6.15
N GLU A 153 6.90 -10.49 -7.13
CA GLU A 153 8.28 -10.06 -7.39
C GLU A 153 8.41 -8.55 -7.66
N ASN A 154 7.35 -7.92 -8.14
CA ASN A 154 7.28 -6.47 -8.40
C ASN A 154 6.87 -5.67 -7.15
N GLY A 155 6.66 -6.31 -6.01
CA GLY A 155 6.19 -5.65 -4.80
C GLY A 155 4.71 -5.26 -4.85
N MET A 156 3.90 -5.87 -5.72
CA MET A 156 2.48 -5.63 -5.88
C MET A 156 1.67 -6.79 -5.29
N TYR A 157 0.41 -6.55 -4.95
CA TYR A 157 -0.52 -7.61 -4.60
C TYR A 157 -1.25 -8.12 -5.83
N ASP A 158 -1.24 -9.43 -6.02
CA ASP A 158 -2.05 -10.09 -7.04
C ASP A 158 -3.50 -10.19 -6.57
N GLY A 159 -4.42 -9.80 -7.45
CA GLY A 159 -5.84 -9.89 -7.25
C GLY A 159 -6.52 -10.73 -8.33
N TRP A 160 -7.60 -11.41 -7.96
CA TRP A 160 -8.36 -12.26 -8.86
C TRP A 160 -9.86 -11.99 -8.75
N ILE A 161 -10.50 -11.74 -9.88
CA ILE A 161 -11.95 -11.49 -9.94
C ILE A 161 -12.64 -12.72 -10.48
N PHE A 162 -13.65 -13.17 -9.77
CA PHE A 162 -14.48 -14.30 -10.16
C PHE A 162 -15.90 -13.85 -10.55
N ASN A 163 -16.53 -14.59 -11.46
CA ASN A 163 -17.89 -14.36 -11.93
C ASN A 163 -18.14 -12.99 -12.59
N ALA A 164 -17.11 -12.40 -13.21
CA ALA A 164 -17.19 -11.10 -13.88
C ALA A 164 -16.53 -11.14 -15.28
N PRO A 165 -17.03 -11.94 -16.23
CA PRO A 165 -16.40 -12.15 -17.53
C PRO A 165 -16.31 -10.87 -18.38
N LEU A 166 -17.22 -9.92 -18.19
CA LEU A 166 -17.30 -8.68 -18.98
C LEU A 166 -16.53 -7.50 -18.36
N VAL A 167 -15.94 -7.67 -17.18
CA VAL A 167 -15.17 -6.62 -16.52
C VAL A 167 -13.77 -6.56 -17.15
N HIS A 168 -13.40 -5.40 -17.69
CA HIS A 168 -12.08 -5.11 -18.25
C HIS A 168 -11.28 -4.15 -17.39
N TYR A 169 -11.96 -3.29 -16.66
CA TYR A 169 -11.35 -2.32 -15.74
C TYR A 169 -12.08 -2.32 -14.41
N ILE A 170 -11.34 -2.08 -13.35
CA ILE A 170 -11.90 -1.95 -12.00
C ILE A 170 -11.41 -0.67 -11.33
N ALA A 171 -12.18 -0.22 -10.35
CA ALA A 171 -11.77 0.80 -9.40
C ALA A 171 -11.43 0.15 -8.06
N VAL A 172 -10.38 0.66 -7.44
CA VAL A 172 -9.95 0.28 -6.09
C VAL A 172 -9.78 1.55 -5.26
N ILE A 173 -10.35 1.56 -4.04
CA ILE A 173 -10.19 2.66 -3.09
C ILE A 173 -9.55 2.09 -1.83
N GLY A 174 -8.40 2.62 -1.46
CA GLY A 174 -7.68 2.13 -0.29
C GLY A 174 -6.53 3.04 0.14
N ILE A 175 -5.85 2.61 1.21
CA ILE A 175 -4.64 3.24 1.71
C ILE A 175 -3.46 2.35 1.33
N PHE A 176 -2.58 2.88 0.50
CA PHE A 176 -1.45 2.15 -0.06
C PHE A 176 -0.16 2.46 0.72
N LYS A 177 0.72 1.46 0.81
CA LYS A 177 1.99 1.56 1.52
C LYS A 177 2.92 2.60 0.89
N ASP A 178 3.12 2.47 -0.43
CA ASP A 178 3.96 3.38 -1.20
C ASP A 178 3.12 4.17 -2.21
N PRO A 179 2.88 5.46 -1.95
CA PRO A 179 2.13 6.30 -2.87
C PRO A 179 2.82 6.50 -4.22
N ARG A 180 4.15 6.32 -4.34
CA ARG A 180 4.87 6.44 -5.62
C ARG A 180 4.42 5.40 -6.65
N GLN A 181 4.01 4.20 -6.19
CA GLN A 181 3.48 3.15 -7.06
C GLN A 181 2.14 3.50 -7.71
N LEU A 182 1.46 4.54 -7.21
CA LEU A 182 0.16 4.96 -7.76
C LEU A 182 0.31 5.75 -9.07
N GLU A 183 1.48 6.32 -9.34
CA GLU A 183 1.75 7.11 -10.56
C GLU A 183 1.54 6.30 -11.84
N GLN A 184 1.80 5.00 -11.81
CA GLN A 184 1.58 4.11 -12.95
C GLN A 184 0.11 3.92 -13.33
N TYR A 185 -0.84 4.22 -12.42
CA TYR A 185 -2.28 4.09 -12.63
C TYR A 185 -2.94 5.42 -12.97
N ASN A 186 -2.16 6.44 -13.31
CA ASN A 186 -2.64 7.80 -13.55
C ASN A 186 -3.26 7.90 -14.96
N CYS A 187 -4.40 7.27 -15.17
CA CYS A 187 -5.14 7.30 -16.42
C CYS A 187 -6.05 8.53 -16.58
N CYS A 188 -6.25 9.31 -15.53
CA CYS A 188 -6.96 10.58 -15.55
C CYS A 188 -6.35 11.48 -14.49
N ASN A 189 -5.78 12.59 -14.90
CA ASN A 189 -5.17 13.65 -14.10
C ASN A 189 -5.72 13.75 -12.67
N ASP A 190 -4.82 13.97 -11.70
CA ASP A 190 -5.08 14.32 -10.32
C ASP A 190 -5.34 13.16 -9.36
N ILE A 191 -4.33 12.28 -9.22
CA ILE A 191 -4.15 11.64 -7.92
C ILE A 191 -3.40 12.66 -7.05
N ASP A 192 -4.15 13.55 -6.42
CA ASP A 192 -3.62 14.40 -5.37
C ASP A 192 -3.26 13.51 -4.19
N TYR A 193 -1.97 13.25 -4.03
CA TYR A 193 -1.41 12.64 -2.82
C TYR A 193 -1.47 13.66 -1.69
N LEU A 194 -2.66 13.95 -1.23
CA LEU A 194 -2.87 14.80 -0.08
C LEU A 194 -2.49 14.02 1.18
N GLU A 195 -1.20 13.98 1.44
CA GLU A 195 -0.80 13.72 2.81
C GLU A 195 -1.27 14.91 3.65
N MET A 196 -2.14 14.62 4.61
CA MET A 196 -2.60 15.61 5.57
C MET A 196 -1.38 16.28 6.20
N GLY A 197 -1.36 17.60 6.23
CA GLY A 197 -0.21 18.36 6.74
C GLY A 197 0.21 17.97 8.16
N ALA A 198 -0.76 17.51 8.99
CA ALA A 198 -0.48 16.98 10.32
C ALA A 198 0.38 15.71 10.30
N ILE A 199 0.12 14.78 9.39
CA ILE A 199 0.90 13.53 9.24
C ILE A 199 2.29 13.84 8.73
N SER A 200 2.42 14.71 7.72
CA SER A 200 3.72 15.13 7.19
C SER A 200 4.61 15.73 8.26
N ASN A 201 4.05 16.58 9.13
CA ASN A 201 4.78 17.19 10.25
C ASN A 201 5.21 16.14 11.30
N GLU A 202 4.35 15.19 11.62
CA GLU A 202 4.68 14.12 12.57
C GLU A 202 5.79 13.19 12.02
N ILE A 203 5.71 12.81 10.73
CA ILE A 203 6.75 12.04 10.05
C ILE A 203 8.09 12.79 10.13
N LYS A 204 8.10 14.05 9.74
CA LYS A 204 9.27 14.92 9.77
C LYS A 204 9.89 14.99 11.18
N ASN A 205 9.08 15.24 12.19
CA ASN A 205 9.54 15.34 13.57
C ASN A 205 10.15 14.03 14.08
N ARG A 206 9.52 12.88 13.81
CA ARG A 206 10.05 11.57 14.22
C ARG A 206 11.41 11.27 13.58
N ILE A 207 11.54 11.53 12.28
CA ILE A 207 12.80 11.28 11.56
C ILE A 207 13.89 12.25 12.07
N LEU A 208 13.59 13.54 12.23
CA LEU A 208 14.53 14.52 12.75
C LEU A 208 15.02 14.13 14.14
N GLN A 209 14.11 13.74 15.05
CA GLN A 209 14.49 13.31 16.40
C GLN A 209 15.41 12.08 16.36
N LYS A 210 15.09 11.08 15.54
CA LYS A 210 15.93 9.89 15.36
C LYS A 210 17.32 10.24 14.85
N LYS A 211 17.41 11.08 13.81
CA LYS A 211 18.70 11.50 13.22
C LYS A 211 19.52 12.33 14.21
N ILE A 212 18.91 13.28 14.91
CA ILE A 212 19.58 14.08 15.92
C ILE A 212 20.16 13.19 17.04
N GLN A 213 19.41 12.19 17.50
CA GLN A 213 19.92 11.26 18.51
C GLN A 213 21.12 10.47 18.00
N LEU A 214 21.06 9.93 16.77
CA LEU A 214 22.15 9.16 16.16
C LEU A 214 23.44 9.97 16.03
N TYR A 215 23.34 11.24 15.65
CA TYR A 215 24.52 12.10 15.40
C TYR A 215 25.02 12.86 16.62
N ARG A 216 24.23 12.92 17.71
CA ARG A 216 24.65 13.53 18.99
C ARG A 216 25.23 12.51 19.98
N THR A 217 25.07 11.21 19.74
CA THR A 217 25.68 10.21 20.61
C THR A 217 27.21 10.31 20.47
N PRO A 218 27.96 10.68 21.52
CA PRO A 218 29.43 10.73 21.44
C PRO A 218 29.93 9.33 21.06
N ALA A 219 30.94 9.30 20.19
CA ALA A 219 31.60 8.05 19.85
C ALA A 219 32.03 7.33 21.14
N PRO A 220 31.84 6.00 21.25
CA PRO A 220 32.32 5.26 22.43
C PRO A 220 33.80 5.57 22.62
N PRO A 221 34.27 5.79 23.87
CA PRO A 221 35.65 6.05 24.15
C PRO A 221 36.51 4.96 23.52
N ALA A 222 37.54 5.34 22.78
CA ALA A 222 38.47 4.41 22.17
C ALA A 222 38.96 3.44 23.25
N ALA A 223 38.89 2.14 22.97
CA ALA A 223 39.38 1.13 23.88
C ALA A 223 40.84 1.45 24.26
N PRO A 224 41.26 1.36 25.53
CA PRO A 224 42.63 1.61 25.91
C PRO A 224 43.52 0.64 25.14
N VAL A 225 44.47 1.20 24.42
CA VAL A 225 45.50 0.43 23.75
C VAL A 225 46.34 -0.21 24.89
N VAL A 226 46.24 -1.53 25.05
CA VAL A 226 47.04 -2.32 25.97
C VAL A 226 48.34 -2.71 25.28
#